data_ed06610351e3e4394246be5803a75c0d
#
_entry.id   ed06610351e3e4394246be5803a75c0d
#
_cell.length_a   1.000
_cell.length_b   1.000
_cell.length_c   1.000
_cell.angle_alpha   90.00
_cell.angle_beta   90.00
_cell.angle_gamma   90.00
#
_symmetry.space_group_name_H-M   'P 1'
#
loop_
_entity.id
_entity.type
_entity.pdbx_description
1 polymer ?
#
loop_
_entity_poly.entity_id
_entity_poly.type
_entity_poly.pdbx_seq_one_letter_code
_entity_poly.pdbx_strand_id
1 'polypeptide(L)'
;MAGYVSIQYPVFVTNTSNHSVWVYGQIREWPFSRLFLRRNHSARWADRTISMCGLGAGLHELPPGTNIHFTEFVSGDDIGQELRVELPIYLSPEYTKKPRTVFSNTVLIR
;
A
#
# COMPACT_ATOMS: atom_id res chain seq x y z
N MET A 1 -30.69 -4.51 -10.21
CA MET A 1 -29.76 -3.86 -9.28
C MET A 1 -28.40 -3.73 -9.93
N ALA A 2 -27.85 -2.55 -9.90
CA ALA A 2 -26.50 -2.39 -10.37
C ALA A 2 -25.53 -3.16 -9.46
N GLY A 3 -24.66 -3.95 -10.05
CA GLY A 3 -23.63 -4.63 -9.30
C GLY A 3 -22.60 -3.66 -8.73
N TYR A 4 -21.93 -4.09 -7.67
CA TYR A 4 -20.79 -3.37 -7.14
C TYR A 4 -19.63 -3.45 -8.16
N VAL A 5 -19.09 -2.29 -8.54
CA VAL A 5 -17.94 -2.23 -9.43
C VAL A 5 -16.70 -1.96 -8.60
N SER A 6 -15.74 -2.86 -8.69
CA SER A 6 -14.45 -2.73 -8.06
C SER A 6 -13.37 -2.54 -9.14
N ILE A 7 -12.53 -1.54 -8.96
CA ILE A 7 -11.40 -1.27 -9.85
C ILE A 7 -10.14 -1.71 -9.14
N GLN A 8 -9.29 -2.46 -9.83
CA GLN A 8 -8.08 -3.03 -9.28
C GLN A 8 -6.85 -2.27 -9.79
N TYR A 9 -5.98 -1.90 -8.84
CA TYR A 9 -4.71 -1.27 -9.14
C TYR A 9 -3.57 -2.09 -8.58
N PRO A 10 -2.68 -2.63 -9.44
CA PRO A 10 -1.51 -3.34 -8.94
C PRO A 10 -0.49 -2.35 -8.37
N VAL A 11 0.09 -2.73 -7.24
CA VAL A 11 1.16 -1.98 -6.59
C VAL A 11 2.41 -2.84 -6.63
N PHE A 12 3.48 -2.31 -7.22
CA PHE A 12 4.76 -3.00 -7.33
C PHE A 12 5.74 -2.39 -6.35
N VAL A 13 6.40 -3.24 -5.58
CA VAL A 13 7.40 -2.82 -4.59
C VAL A 13 8.70 -3.52 -4.89
N THR A 14 9.76 -2.73 -5.06
CA THR A 14 11.11 -3.25 -5.29
C THR A 14 12.05 -2.67 -4.26
N ASN A 15 12.83 -3.53 -3.59
CA ASN A 15 13.91 -3.06 -2.74
C ASN A 15 15.14 -2.79 -3.61
N THR A 16 15.35 -1.51 -3.93
CA THR A 16 16.48 -1.07 -4.76
C THR A 16 17.71 -0.71 -3.93
N SER A 17 17.63 -0.84 -2.61
CA SER A 17 18.77 -0.57 -1.72
C SER A 17 19.72 -1.76 -1.69
N ASN A 18 20.85 -1.59 -1.03
CA ASN A 18 21.87 -2.65 -0.87
C ASN A 18 21.74 -3.41 0.45
N HIS A 19 20.65 -3.20 1.18
CA HIS A 19 20.40 -3.89 2.45
C HIS A 19 18.94 -4.29 2.52
N SER A 20 18.64 -5.26 3.41
CA SER A 20 17.27 -5.72 3.61
C SER A 20 16.40 -4.65 4.24
N VAL A 21 15.12 -4.65 3.87
CA VAL A 21 14.06 -3.91 4.57
C VAL A 21 12.96 -4.90 4.95
N TRP A 22 12.06 -4.49 5.82
CA TRP A 22 10.96 -5.35 6.28
C TRP A 22 9.63 -4.64 6.08
N VAL A 23 8.62 -5.41 5.72
CA VAL A 23 7.24 -4.95 5.61
C VAL A 23 6.37 -5.72 6.59
N TYR A 24 5.35 -5.06 7.11
CA TYR A 24 4.44 -5.67 8.08
C TYR A 24 3.18 -6.15 7.37
N GLY A 25 2.80 -7.39 7.62
CA GLY A 25 1.60 -7.97 7.05
C GLY A 25 1.46 -9.43 7.44
N GLN A 26 0.40 -10.07 6.97
CA GLN A 26 0.20 -11.50 7.21
C GLN A 26 1.14 -12.34 6.35
N ILE A 27 1.40 -11.90 5.12
CA ILE A 27 2.38 -12.51 4.22
C ILE A 27 3.21 -11.41 3.56
N ARG A 28 4.40 -11.78 3.10
CA ARG A 28 5.34 -10.85 2.47
C ARG A 28 4.75 -10.18 1.21
N GLU A 29 4.03 -10.95 0.43
CA GLU A 29 3.49 -10.54 -0.87
C GLU A 29 2.27 -9.65 -0.75
N TRP A 30 1.74 -9.45 0.46
CA TRP A 30 0.61 -8.55 0.69
C TRP A 30 0.79 -7.80 2.01
N PRO A 31 1.68 -6.81 2.04
CA PRO A 31 1.89 -6.02 3.24
C PRO A 31 0.70 -5.12 3.53
N PHE A 32 0.53 -4.74 4.79
CA PHE A 32 -0.45 -3.74 5.17
C PHE A 32 0.01 -2.38 4.65
N SER A 33 -0.82 -1.78 3.82
CA SER A 33 -0.59 -0.47 3.24
C SER A 33 -1.77 0.44 3.53
N ARG A 34 -1.59 1.73 3.26
CA ARG A 34 -2.67 2.70 3.38
C ARG A 34 -3.03 3.23 2.00
N LEU A 35 -4.32 3.30 1.74
CA LEU A 35 -4.87 3.81 0.50
C LEU A 35 -5.43 5.20 0.75
N PHE A 36 -4.99 6.18 -0.04
CA PHE A 36 -5.45 7.55 0.04
C PHE A 36 -6.05 7.99 -1.28
N LEU A 37 -7.16 8.70 -1.19
CA LEU A 37 -7.84 9.30 -2.34
C LEU A 37 -7.99 10.79 -2.12
N ARG A 38 -7.99 11.55 -3.21
CA ARG A 38 -8.36 12.97 -3.19
C ARG A 38 -9.10 13.32 -4.48
N ARG A 39 -9.99 14.31 -4.38
CA ARG A 39 -10.83 14.72 -5.51
C ARG A 39 -10.04 15.39 -6.62
N ASN A 40 -9.02 16.16 -6.26
CA ASN A 40 -8.17 16.88 -7.19
C ASN A 40 -6.90 17.34 -6.47
N HIS A 41 -5.99 18.00 -7.21
CA HIS A 41 -4.70 18.42 -6.66
C HIS A 41 -4.80 19.38 -5.47
N SER A 42 -5.89 20.13 -5.36
CA SER A 42 -6.09 21.10 -4.28
C SER A 42 -6.76 20.50 -3.05
N ALA A 43 -7.31 19.29 -3.17
CA ALA A 43 -7.99 18.64 -2.07
C ALA A 43 -7.01 17.90 -1.16
N ARG A 44 -7.42 17.72 0.08
CA ARG A 44 -6.65 16.91 1.03
C ARG A 44 -6.79 15.44 0.71
N TRP A 45 -5.75 14.67 0.99
CA TRP A 45 -5.79 13.22 0.92
C TRP A 45 -6.69 12.69 2.06
N ALA A 46 -7.61 11.80 1.69
CA ALA A 46 -8.48 11.11 2.63
C ALA A 46 -8.06 9.65 2.73
N ASP A 47 -7.90 9.15 3.95
CA ASP A 47 -7.57 7.76 4.21
C ASP A 47 -8.79 6.89 3.91
N ARG A 48 -8.65 6.00 2.95
CA ARG A 48 -9.69 5.04 2.52
C ARG A 48 -9.23 3.61 2.76
N THR A 49 -8.28 3.42 3.66
CA THR A 49 -7.74 2.11 3.97
C THR A 49 -8.82 1.19 4.53
N ILE A 50 -8.91 -0.01 3.96
CA ILE A 50 -9.74 -1.07 4.52
C ILE A 50 -8.94 -1.73 5.64
N SER A 51 -9.55 -1.78 6.83
CA SER A 51 -8.92 -2.42 7.98
C SER A 51 -8.73 -3.91 7.72
N MET A 52 -7.50 -4.39 7.91
CA MET A 52 -7.16 -5.80 7.78
C MET A 52 -7.07 -6.44 9.16
N CYS A 53 -7.40 -7.73 9.23
CA CYS A 53 -7.20 -8.50 10.44
C CYS A 53 -5.71 -8.63 10.71
N GLY A 54 -5.24 -8.18 11.89
CA GLY A 54 -3.84 -8.26 12.28
C GLY A 54 -3.41 -9.62 12.85
N LEU A 55 -4.32 -10.58 12.94
CA LEU A 55 -4.03 -11.88 13.51
C LEU A 55 -3.00 -12.63 12.65
N GLY A 56 -1.90 -13.05 13.25
CA GLY A 56 -0.82 -13.73 12.55
C GLY A 56 0.10 -12.82 11.75
N ALA A 57 -0.10 -11.49 11.84
CA ALA A 57 0.77 -10.55 11.14
C ALA A 57 2.13 -10.43 11.81
N GLY A 58 3.13 -10.08 11.02
CA GLY A 58 4.49 -9.85 11.48
C GLY A 58 5.32 -9.16 10.43
N LEU A 59 6.59 -8.96 10.73
CA LEU A 59 7.54 -8.36 9.78
C LEU A 59 8.09 -9.44 8.85
N HIS A 60 8.15 -9.12 7.57
CA HIS A 60 8.68 -9.98 6.52
C HIS A 60 9.81 -9.29 5.80
N GLU A 61 10.90 -10.00 5.63
CA GLU A 61 12.10 -9.45 5.00
C GLU A 61 11.93 -9.32 3.49
N LEU A 62 12.38 -8.17 2.96
CA LEU A 62 12.59 -7.96 1.53
C LEU A 62 14.09 -7.74 1.31
N PRO A 63 14.83 -8.79 0.93
CA PRO A 63 16.24 -8.65 0.61
C PRO A 63 16.47 -7.69 -0.57
N PRO A 64 17.70 -7.18 -0.76
CA PRO A 64 18.03 -6.36 -1.91
C PRO A 64 17.61 -7.03 -3.23
N GLY A 65 17.00 -6.27 -4.12
CA GLY A 65 16.55 -6.76 -5.43
C GLY A 65 15.23 -7.51 -5.41
N THR A 66 14.62 -7.72 -4.24
CA THR A 66 13.33 -8.43 -4.14
C THR A 66 12.20 -7.57 -4.69
N ASN A 67 11.35 -8.21 -5.47
CA ASN A 67 10.11 -7.61 -5.99
C ASN A 67 8.92 -8.31 -5.38
N ILE A 68 7.95 -7.53 -4.93
CA ILE A 68 6.62 -8.03 -4.59
C ILE A 68 5.58 -7.17 -5.29
N HIS A 69 4.38 -7.71 -5.44
CA HIS A 69 3.25 -6.92 -5.92
C HIS A 69 1.98 -7.37 -5.23
N PHE A 70 1.09 -6.42 -5.05
CA PHE A 70 -0.23 -6.67 -4.48
C PHE A 70 -1.24 -5.77 -5.17
N THR A 71 -2.52 -5.99 -4.89
CA THR A 71 -3.60 -5.25 -5.55
C THR A 71 -4.35 -4.41 -4.52
N GLU A 72 -4.54 -3.14 -4.87
CA GLU A 72 -5.46 -2.25 -4.16
C GLU A 72 -6.80 -2.20 -4.90
N PHE A 73 -7.89 -2.15 -4.14
CA PHE A 73 -9.24 -2.14 -4.68
C PHE A 73 -9.90 -0.81 -4.35
N VAL A 74 -10.51 -0.19 -5.36
CA VAL A 74 -11.27 1.05 -5.20
C VAL A 74 -12.67 0.86 -5.78
N SER A 75 -13.63 1.60 -5.23
CA SER A 75 -15.00 1.58 -5.74
C SER A 75 -15.08 2.32 -7.07
N GLY A 76 -15.97 1.85 -7.95
CA GLY A 76 -16.29 2.57 -9.18
C GLY A 76 -16.85 3.97 -8.92
N ASP A 77 -17.39 4.21 -7.73
CA ASP A 77 -17.86 5.55 -7.33
C ASP A 77 -16.73 6.55 -7.17
N ASP A 78 -15.49 6.08 -7.07
CA ASP A 78 -14.31 6.94 -6.89
C ASP A 78 -13.61 7.29 -8.21
N ILE A 79 -14.20 6.93 -9.34
CA ILE A 79 -13.66 7.31 -10.66
C ILE A 79 -13.55 8.84 -10.75
N GLY A 80 -12.41 9.32 -11.26
CA GLY A 80 -12.10 10.73 -11.36
C GLY A 80 -11.30 11.28 -10.19
N GLN A 81 -11.17 10.53 -9.11
CA GLN A 81 -10.30 10.91 -8.00
C GLN A 81 -8.87 10.44 -8.25
N GLU A 82 -7.93 11.04 -7.53
CA GLU A 82 -6.54 10.61 -7.54
C GLU A 82 -6.28 9.62 -6.41
N LEU A 83 -5.41 8.66 -6.68
CA LEU A 83 -5.08 7.56 -5.77
C LEU A 83 -3.59 7.57 -5.46
N ARG A 84 -3.24 7.31 -4.21
CA ARG A 84 -1.88 7.11 -3.75
C ARG A 84 -1.86 6.02 -2.69
N VAL A 85 -0.85 5.17 -2.73
CA VAL A 85 -0.63 4.13 -1.72
C VAL A 85 0.57 4.52 -0.86
N GLU A 86 0.43 4.28 0.43
CA GLU A 86 1.46 4.55 1.42
C GLU A 86 1.84 3.22 2.08
N LEU A 87 3.14 2.92 2.09
CA LEU A 87 3.66 1.67 2.64
C LEU A 87 4.69 1.96 3.71
N PRO A 88 4.46 1.52 4.96
CA PRO A 88 5.48 1.60 6.01
C PRO A 88 6.60 0.59 5.74
N ILE A 89 7.84 1.05 5.80
CA ILE A 89 9.04 0.23 5.62
C ILE A 89 9.86 0.26 6.90
N TYR A 90 10.22 -0.91 7.41
CA TYR A 90 11.04 -1.05 8.60
C TYR A 90 12.47 -1.40 8.19
N LEU A 91 13.45 -0.75 8.80
CA LEU A 91 14.87 -0.93 8.48
C LEU A 91 15.53 -1.99 9.34
N SER A 92 14.78 -2.61 10.23
CA SER A 92 15.26 -3.66 11.14
C SER A 92 14.11 -4.63 11.40
N PRO A 93 14.42 -5.90 11.74
CA PRO A 93 13.36 -6.86 12.06
C PRO A 93 12.70 -6.59 13.42
N GLU A 94 13.08 -5.54 14.11
CA GLU A 94 12.51 -5.17 15.40
C GLU A 94 11.33 -4.23 15.20
N TYR A 95 10.16 -4.68 15.56
CA TYR A 95 8.92 -3.93 15.39
C TYR A 95 8.85 -2.64 16.22
N THR A 96 9.72 -2.54 17.22
CA THR A 96 9.73 -1.38 18.14
C THR A 96 10.25 -0.10 17.50
N LYS A 97 10.93 -0.19 16.36
CA LYS A 97 11.47 0.99 15.68
C LYS A 97 10.44 1.59 14.74
N LYS A 98 10.39 2.93 14.72
CA LYS A 98 9.46 3.66 13.87
C LYS A 98 9.77 3.38 12.39
N PRO A 99 8.75 3.05 11.58
CA PRO A 99 8.96 2.80 10.15
C PRO A 99 9.19 4.10 9.39
N ARG A 100 9.82 3.97 8.25
CA ARG A 100 9.81 5.00 7.21
C ARG A 100 8.62 4.75 6.31
N THR A 101 8.00 5.82 5.83
CA THR A 101 6.89 5.73 4.92
C THR A 101 7.37 5.99 3.50
N VAL A 102 7.01 5.09 2.58
CA VAL A 102 7.22 5.30 1.15
C VAL A 102 5.87 5.46 0.48
N PHE A 103 5.83 6.27 -0.58
CA PHE A 103 4.62 6.57 -1.30
C PHE A 103 4.73 6.06 -2.73
N SER A 104 3.62 5.57 -3.26
CA SER A 104 3.51 5.31 -4.69
C SER A 104 3.41 6.63 -5.46
N ASN A 105 3.52 6.55 -6.78
CA ASN A 105 3.11 7.64 -7.64
C ASN A 105 1.60 7.89 -7.48
N THR A 106 1.17 9.08 -7.86
CA THR A 106 -0.24 9.44 -7.89
C THR A 106 -0.85 8.96 -9.21
N VAL A 107 -2.00 8.32 -9.14
CA VAL A 107 -2.70 7.76 -10.29
C VAL A 107 -4.11 8.31 -10.33
N LEU A 108 -4.59 8.68 -11.52
CA LEU A 108 -5.99 9.05 -11.73
C LEU A 108 -6.83 7.79 -11.88
N ILE A 109 -7.88 7.67 -11.10
CA ILE A 109 -8.83 6.56 -11.19
C ILE A 109 -9.73 6.76 -12.42
N ARG A 110 -9.67 5.83 -13.33
CA ARG A 110 -10.41 5.88 -14.58
C ARG A 110 -11.35 4.71 -14.74
#